data_50e5e9b7b4b3f6446398bed255acb5a3
#
_entry.id   50e5e9b7b4b3f6446398bed255acb5a3
#
_cell.length_a   1.000
_cell.length_b   1.000
_cell.length_c   1.000
_cell.angle_alpha   90.00
_cell.angle_beta   90.00
_cell.angle_gamma   90.00
#
_symmetry.space_group_name_H-M   'P 1'
#
loop_
_entity.id
_entity.type
_entity.pdbx_description
1 polymer ?
#
loop_
_entity_poly.entity_id
_entity_poly.type
_entity_poly.pdbx_seq_one_letter_code
_entity_poly.pdbx_strand_id
1 'polypeptide(L)'
;MKSITFWMLLLALSFNTSQIFAEYENTNGKPIEKSFRDLLEWSTSDVDTKIDFIELSDDWKDINLEADNNYAIWIGHSTFLIKKNGYTILTDPIFSERASPFKSIGPKRLIPPAIPIDSLPNIDFVTVSHNHYDHLDTASLKKIFISNPNAIFLVPAGDKRLLKRKGIRNILEYEWWDGYKANNLEITFTPVQHWSKRGLFDRNKSLWGGWFFKFKDYSIFHAGDTGYSNDFK
;
A
#
# COMPACT_ATOMS: atom_id res chain seq x y z
N MET A 1 13.40 -56.06 -18.14
CA MET A 1 12.51 -55.14 -18.88
C MET A 1 11.55 -54.42 -17.94
N LYS A 2 12.02 -53.61 -16.95
CA LYS A 2 11.16 -52.80 -16.04
C LYS A 2 11.78 -51.46 -15.66
N SER A 3 12.67 -50.89 -16.48
CA SER A 3 13.41 -49.69 -16.12
C SER A 3 13.18 -48.48 -17.03
N ILE A 4 12.42 -48.61 -18.11
CA ILE A 4 12.26 -47.52 -19.10
C ILE A 4 10.96 -46.72 -18.88
N THR A 5 9.98 -47.31 -18.22
CA THR A 5 8.65 -46.65 -18.01
C THR A 5 8.64 -45.63 -16.89
N PHE A 6 9.61 -45.67 -15.97
CA PHE A 6 9.64 -44.74 -14.82
C PHE A 6 10.22 -43.38 -15.18
N TRP A 7 11.11 -43.29 -16.15
CA TRP A 7 11.74 -42.04 -16.59
C TRP A 7 10.88 -41.23 -17.55
N MET A 8 9.95 -41.85 -18.25
CA MET A 8 9.01 -41.12 -19.12
C MET A 8 7.88 -40.41 -18.33
N LEU A 9 7.55 -40.88 -17.12
CA LEU A 9 6.55 -40.20 -16.27
C LEU A 9 7.11 -38.97 -15.57
N LEU A 10 8.44 -38.86 -15.36
CA LEU A 10 9.07 -37.69 -14.78
C LEU A 10 9.28 -36.55 -15.79
N LEU A 11 9.33 -36.85 -17.07
CA LEU A 11 9.44 -35.85 -18.16
C LEU A 11 8.08 -35.25 -18.55
N ALA A 12 6.97 -35.92 -18.25
CA ALA A 12 5.62 -35.44 -18.56
C ALA A 12 5.06 -34.49 -17.45
N LEU A 13 5.69 -34.41 -16.29
CA LEU A 13 5.29 -33.49 -15.19
C LEU A 13 6.03 -32.16 -15.20
N SER A 14 6.94 -31.94 -16.14
CA SER A 14 7.70 -30.67 -16.24
C SER A 14 7.12 -29.68 -17.29
N PHE A 15 6.01 -29.99 -17.92
CA PHE A 15 5.33 -29.05 -18.82
C PHE A 15 3.92 -28.76 -18.34
N ASN A 16 3.78 -27.96 -17.38
CA ASN A 16 2.65 -27.02 -17.18
C ASN A 16 2.71 -26.43 -15.77
N THR A 17 3.27 -25.27 -15.61
CA THR A 17 2.85 -24.19 -14.71
C THR A 17 3.91 -23.07 -14.68
N SER A 18 4.37 -22.62 -15.80
CA SER A 18 4.81 -21.23 -15.86
C SER A 18 3.63 -20.41 -16.40
N GLN A 19 2.62 -20.15 -15.59
CA GLN A 19 2.03 -18.83 -15.65
C GLN A 19 3.20 -17.91 -15.31
N ILE A 20 3.87 -17.41 -16.33
CA ILE A 20 4.78 -16.27 -16.25
C ILE A 20 3.84 -15.13 -15.82
N PHE A 21 3.74 -14.89 -14.51
CA PHE A 21 3.21 -13.62 -14.03
C PHE A 21 4.19 -12.60 -14.58
N ALA A 22 3.72 -11.78 -15.53
CA ALA A 22 4.51 -10.67 -16.02
C ALA A 22 4.97 -9.87 -14.79
N GLU A 23 6.27 -9.65 -14.67
CA GLU A 23 6.79 -8.75 -13.65
C GLU A 23 6.53 -7.33 -14.15
N TYR A 24 5.98 -6.49 -13.29
CA TYR A 24 5.81 -5.08 -13.60
C TYR A 24 7.16 -4.37 -13.63
N GLU A 25 7.29 -3.38 -14.51
CA GLU A 25 8.49 -2.56 -14.66
C GLU A 25 8.13 -1.08 -14.51
N ASN A 26 9.10 -0.25 -14.09
CA ASN A 26 8.93 1.19 -14.08
C ASN A 26 8.77 1.74 -15.51
N THR A 27 8.10 2.86 -15.67
CA THR A 27 7.83 3.49 -16.98
C THR A 27 9.07 3.77 -17.82
N ASN A 28 10.22 3.97 -17.16
CA ASN A 28 11.53 4.19 -17.79
C ASN A 28 12.30 2.89 -18.08
N GLY A 29 11.70 1.72 -17.82
CA GLY A 29 12.33 0.41 -17.97
C GLY A 29 13.49 0.12 -17.00
N LYS A 30 13.71 0.98 -16.00
CA LYS A 30 14.81 0.81 -15.05
C LYS A 30 14.30 0.13 -13.77
N PRO A 31 14.75 -1.10 -13.47
CA PRO A 31 14.43 -1.74 -12.20
C PRO A 31 15.11 -1.00 -11.05
N ILE A 32 14.48 -0.98 -9.89
CA ILE A 32 15.15 -0.61 -8.64
C ILE A 32 15.82 -1.87 -8.11
N GLU A 33 17.10 -2.03 -8.38
CA GLU A 33 17.85 -3.16 -7.88
C GLU A 33 18.31 -2.89 -6.45
N LYS A 34 17.85 -3.72 -5.52
CA LYS A 34 18.36 -3.78 -4.15
C LYS A 34 18.99 -5.14 -3.94
N SER A 35 20.32 -5.16 -3.76
CA SER A 35 21.05 -6.38 -3.46
C SER A 35 20.85 -6.81 -2.00
N PHE A 36 21.18 -8.05 -1.68
CA PHE A 36 21.20 -8.51 -0.29
C PHE A 36 22.19 -7.69 0.56
N ARG A 37 23.27 -7.22 -0.06
CA ARG A 37 24.27 -6.35 0.57
C ARG A 37 23.65 -5.01 0.97
N ASP A 38 22.85 -4.37 0.10
CA ASP A 38 22.17 -3.10 0.39
C ASP A 38 21.21 -3.26 1.57
N LEU A 39 20.50 -4.40 1.63
CA LEU A 39 19.62 -4.72 2.76
C LEU A 39 20.41 -4.93 4.05
N LEU A 40 21.56 -5.58 3.98
CA LEU A 40 22.44 -5.80 5.13
C LEU A 40 23.03 -4.47 5.62
N GLU A 41 23.56 -3.66 4.71
CA GLU A 41 24.09 -2.32 5.01
C GLU A 41 23.01 -1.44 5.64
N TRP A 42 21.79 -1.45 5.10
CA TRP A 42 20.68 -0.73 5.68
C TRP A 42 20.31 -1.24 7.09
N SER A 43 20.30 -2.55 7.30
CA SER A 43 19.94 -3.15 8.59
C SER A 43 21.02 -3.00 9.66
N THR A 44 22.27 -2.78 9.26
CA THR A 44 23.45 -2.65 10.15
C THR A 44 23.99 -1.22 10.19
N SER A 45 23.49 -0.31 9.35
CA SER A 45 23.84 1.10 9.44
C SER A 45 23.31 1.63 10.77
N ASP A 46 24.24 1.90 11.69
CA ASP A 46 24.00 2.76 12.84
C ASP A 46 23.71 4.18 12.33
N VAL A 47 22.49 4.35 11.84
CA VAL A 47 21.97 5.70 11.76
C VAL A 47 21.78 6.10 13.22
N ASP A 48 22.70 6.90 13.73
CA ASP A 48 22.53 7.58 15.04
C ASP A 48 21.33 8.52 14.91
N THR A 49 20.17 7.90 14.82
CA THR A 49 18.88 8.57 14.91
C THR A 49 18.73 8.95 16.38
N LYS A 50 19.34 10.07 16.76
CA LYS A 50 18.73 10.89 17.81
C LYS A 50 17.34 11.20 17.30
N ILE A 51 16.40 10.33 17.65
CA ILE A 51 15.00 10.58 17.40
C ILE A 51 14.64 11.73 18.33
N ASP A 52 14.71 12.94 17.81
CA ASP A 52 14.02 14.04 18.43
C ASP A 52 12.54 13.67 18.35
N PHE A 53 11.97 13.34 19.49
CA PHE A 53 10.56 12.97 19.57
C PHE A 53 9.75 14.10 18.95
N ILE A 54 9.09 13.82 17.84
CA ILE A 54 8.03 14.69 17.34
C ILE A 54 6.90 14.57 18.35
N GLU A 55 6.67 15.65 19.10
CA GLU A 55 5.50 15.74 19.95
C GLU A 55 4.26 15.72 19.05
N LEU A 56 3.42 14.70 19.22
CA LEU A 56 2.18 14.60 18.44
C LEU A 56 1.20 15.65 18.98
N SER A 57 0.75 16.54 18.11
CA SER A 57 -0.35 17.45 18.43
C SER A 57 -1.65 16.65 18.63
N ASP A 58 -2.41 17.06 19.64
CA ASP A 58 -3.76 16.57 19.90
C ASP A 58 -4.84 17.44 19.21
N ASP A 59 -4.45 18.42 18.37
CA ASP A 59 -5.35 19.38 17.72
C ASP A 59 -6.47 18.72 16.91
N TRP A 60 -6.25 17.49 16.44
CA TRP A 60 -7.28 16.72 15.76
C TRP A 60 -8.51 16.43 16.64
N LYS A 61 -8.38 16.45 17.97
CA LYS A 61 -9.48 16.23 18.91
C LYS A 61 -10.49 17.39 18.91
N ASP A 62 -10.04 18.58 18.53
CA ASP A 62 -10.89 19.77 18.39
C ASP A 62 -11.63 19.80 17.05
N ILE A 63 -11.29 18.89 16.13
CA ILE A 63 -11.94 18.74 14.83
C ILE A 63 -13.08 17.72 14.95
N ASN A 64 -14.29 18.14 14.60
CA ASN A 64 -15.36 17.17 14.40
C ASN A 64 -15.10 16.40 13.08
N LEU A 65 -14.49 15.22 13.19
CA LEU A 65 -14.09 14.40 12.05
C LEU A 65 -15.26 13.93 11.18
N GLU A 66 -16.49 13.88 11.75
CA GLU A 66 -17.70 13.50 11.03
C GLU A 66 -18.39 14.70 10.34
N ALA A 67 -18.08 15.92 10.75
CA ALA A 67 -18.68 17.11 10.15
C ALA A 67 -18.25 17.28 8.68
N ASP A 68 -18.99 18.09 7.92
CA ASP A 68 -18.66 18.45 6.53
C ASP A 68 -17.55 19.51 6.45
N ASN A 69 -16.44 19.24 7.16
CA ASN A 69 -15.24 20.05 7.15
C ASN A 69 -14.21 19.48 6.18
N ASN A 70 -13.42 20.34 5.56
CA ASN A 70 -12.27 19.90 4.80
C ASN A 70 -11.05 19.86 5.71
N TYR A 71 -10.35 18.73 5.76
CA TYR A 71 -9.10 18.57 6.50
C TYR A 71 -8.18 17.55 5.85
N ALA A 72 -6.90 17.63 6.17
CA ALA A 72 -5.91 16.59 5.92
C ALA A 72 -5.08 16.42 7.20
N ILE A 73 -5.09 15.22 7.78
CA ILE A 73 -4.39 14.90 9.01
C ILE A 73 -3.38 13.80 8.72
N TRP A 74 -2.12 14.06 9.02
CA TRP A 74 -1.07 13.05 8.96
C TRP A 74 -1.17 12.14 10.19
N ILE A 75 -1.42 10.86 9.96
CA ILE A 75 -1.53 9.86 11.03
C ILE A 75 -0.18 9.27 11.39
N GLY A 76 0.72 9.23 10.42
CA GLY A 76 2.08 8.70 10.57
C GLY A 76 2.50 7.87 9.36
N HIS A 77 3.80 7.83 9.09
CA HIS A 77 4.38 7.24 7.88
C HIS A 77 3.70 7.81 6.61
N SER A 78 3.17 6.99 5.73
CA SER A 78 2.41 7.40 4.54
C SER A 78 0.88 7.42 4.76
N THR A 79 0.42 7.32 6.01
CA THR A 79 -1.00 7.31 6.34
C THR A 79 -1.51 8.74 6.55
N PHE A 80 -2.45 9.16 5.69
CA PHE A 80 -3.19 10.42 5.82
C PHE A 80 -4.68 10.14 5.88
N LEU A 81 -5.37 10.86 6.76
CA LEU A 81 -6.82 10.98 6.77
C LEU A 81 -7.20 12.29 6.09
N ILE A 82 -7.90 12.19 4.98
CA ILE A 82 -8.27 13.34 4.15
C ILE A 82 -9.79 13.40 4.06
N LYS A 83 -10.36 14.55 4.40
CA LYS A 83 -11.78 14.84 4.15
C LYS A 83 -11.90 16.03 3.24
N LYS A 84 -12.61 15.86 2.12
CA LYS A 84 -12.84 16.94 1.16
C LYS A 84 -14.16 16.70 0.43
N ASN A 85 -15.00 17.75 0.38
CA ASN A 85 -16.28 17.75 -0.35
C ASN A 85 -17.18 16.56 0.00
N GLY A 86 -17.26 16.19 1.28
CA GLY A 86 -18.06 15.09 1.79
C GLY A 86 -17.43 13.70 1.67
N TYR A 87 -16.27 13.55 1.02
CA TYR A 87 -15.57 12.28 0.95
C TYR A 87 -14.46 12.18 2.01
N THR A 88 -14.38 11.03 2.64
CA THR A 88 -13.31 10.68 3.60
C THR A 88 -12.42 9.60 3.00
N ILE A 89 -11.13 9.92 2.85
CA ILE A 89 -10.12 9.07 2.21
C ILE A 89 -9.03 8.75 3.22
N LEU A 90 -8.63 7.48 3.30
CA LEU A 90 -7.51 7.04 4.12
C LEU A 90 -6.45 6.41 3.22
N THR A 91 -5.24 6.99 3.22
CA THR A 91 -4.13 6.51 2.37
C THR A 91 -3.20 5.57 3.15
N ASP A 92 -2.70 4.52 2.50
CA ASP A 92 -1.68 3.58 3.02
C ASP A 92 -1.83 3.29 4.53
N PRO A 93 -2.98 2.78 5.00
CA PRO A 93 -3.24 2.72 6.43
C PRO A 93 -2.39 1.67 7.13
N ILE A 94 -1.41 2.14 7.90
CA ILE A 94 -0.59 1.31 8.79
C ILE A 94 -0.80 1.74 10.24
N PHE A 95 -1.36 0.85 11.06
CA PHE A 95 -1.59 1.02 12.50
C PHE A 95 -0.88 -0.05 13.32
N SER A 96 -0.32 -1.08 12.67
CA SER A 96 0.49 -2.10 13.34
C SER A 96 1.75 -1.50 13.94
N GLU A 97 2.21 -2.09 15.03
CA GLU A 97 3.44 -1.68 15.70
C GLU A 97 4.70 -1.91 14.84
N ARG A 98 4.62 -2.89 13.92
CA ARG A 98 5.75 -3.26 13.05
C ARG A 98 5.32 -3.41 11.60
N ALA A 99 6.17 -2.93 10.71
CA ALA A 99 6.08 -3.17 9.27
C ALA A 99 6.68 -4.55 8.93
N SER A 100 5.94 -5.62 9.25
CA SER A 100 6.46 -6.99 9.14
C SER A 100 5.33 -8.02 9.09
N PRO A 101 5.57 -9.21 8.48
CA PRO A 101 4.67 -10.34 8.60
C PRO A 101 4.65 -10.94 10.03
N PHE A 102 5.63 -10.60 10.86
CA PHE A 102 5.81 -11.12 12.22
C PHE A 102 5.56 -10.02 13.25
N LYS A 103 4.87 -10.35 14.34
CA LYS A 103 4.55 -9.37 15.39
C LYS A 103 5.76 -8.94 16.23
N SER A 104 6.79 -9.76 16.30
CA SER A 104 7.96 -9.55 17.17
C SER A 104 9.23 -9.13 16.42
N ILE A 105 9.27 -9.25 15.10
CA ILE A 105 10.46 -9.04 14.29
C ILE A 105 10.15 -8.02 13.17
N GLY A 106 11.13 -7.22 12.79
CA GLY A 106 11.04 -6.22 11.72
C GLY A 106 10.94 -4.79 12.25
N PRO A 107 10.98 -3.80 11.36
CA PRO A 107 10.99 -2.39 11.70
C PRO A 107 9.82 -2.02 12.62
N LYS A 108 10.13 -1.40 13.74
CA LYS A 108 9.15 -0.96 14.72
C LYS A 108 8.76 0.49 14.45
N ARG A 109 7.49 0.80 14.67
CA ARG A 109 7.00 2.17 14.67
C ARG A 109 7.72 2.99 15.76
N LEU A 110 8.20 4.16 15.40
CA LEU A 110 8.90 5.07 16.32
C LEU A 110 7.94 5.97 17.08
N ILE A 111 6.88 6.44 16.41
CA ILE A 111 5.85 7.29 16.98
C ILE A 111 4.48 6.59 16.88
N PRO A 112 3.57 6.74 17.85
CA PRO A 112 2.23 6.19 17.75
C PRO A 112 1.46 6.85 16.59
N PRO A 113 0.38 6.23 16.06
CA PRO A 113 -0.53 6.91 15.15
C PRO A 113 -1.12 8.15 15.82
N ALA A 114 -1.16 9.29 15.11
CA ALA A 114 -1.73 10.52 15.64
C ALA A 114 -3.21 10.33 16.04
N ILE A 115 -3.98 9.62 15.21
CA ILE A 115 -5.36 9.22 15.53
C ILE A 115 -5.38 7.72 15.74
N PRO A 116 -5.87 7.19 16.87
CA PRO A 116 -6.09 5.76 17.04
C PRO A 116 -7.06 5.20 16.01
N ILE A 117 -6.83 3.97 15.53
CA ILE A 117 -7.68 3.34 14.51
C ILE A 117 -9.17 3.26 14.91
N ASP A 118 -9.45 3.14 16.21
CA ASP A 118 -10.81 3.06 16.74
C ASP A 118 -11.50 4.45 16.86
N SER A 119 -10.74 5.52 16.63
CA SER A 119 -11.22 6.92 16.62
C SER A 119 -11.36 7.48 15.20
N LEU A 120 -11.13 6.66 14.17
CA LEU A 120 -11.32 7.07 12.78
C LEU A 120 -12.80 7.32 12.49
N PRO A 121 -13.14 8.35 11.69
CA PRO A 121 -14.52 8.58 11.23
C PRO A 121 -14.95 7.53 10.21
N ASN A 122 -16.18 7.66 9.69
CA ASN A 122 -16.61 6.87 8.55
C ASN A 122 -15.70 7.12 7.34
N ILE A 123 -15.20 6.05 6.74
CA ILE A 123 -14.28 6.07 5.59
C ILE A 123 -15.03 5.67 4.32
N ASP A 124 -14.93 6.48 3.26
CA ASP A 124 -15.48 6.17 1.95
C ASP A 124 -14.49 5.39 1.10
N PHE A 125 -13.22 5.83 1.10
CA PHE A 125 -12.18 5.24 0.28
C PHE A 125 -10.93 4.93 1.12
N VAL A 126 -10.39 3.75 0.89
CA VAL A 126 -9.06 3.36 1.38
C VAL A 126 -8.18 3.12 0.17
N THR A 127 -7.04 3.79 0.07
CA THR A 127 -6.09 3.60 -1.02
C THR A 127 -4.80 2.97 -0.52
N VAL A 128 -4.23 2.10 -1.34
CA VAL A 128 -2.91 1.49 -1.09
C VAL A 128 -2.03 1.78 -2.29
N SER A 129 -0.84 2.36 -2.05
CA SER A 129 0.10 2.72 -3.11
C SER A 129 0.86 1.51 -3.66
N HIS A 130 1.29 0.61 -2.78
CA HIS A 130 2.01 -0.61 -3.12
C HIS A 130 1.99 -1.61 -1.97
N ASN A 131 2.55 -2.79 -2.18
CA ASN A 131 2.37 -3.91 -1.25
C ASN A 131 3.46 -4.10 -0.20
N HIS A 132 4.40 -3.18 0.00
CA HIS A 132 5.34 -3.25 1.11
C HIS A 132 4.60 -3.26 2.46
N TYR A 133 5.23 -3.82 3.51
CA TYR A 133 4.58 -4.03 4.80
C TYR A 133 4.22 -2.75 5.54
N ASP A 134 4.89 -1.66 5.24
CA ASP A 134 4.68 -0.32 5.80
C ASP A 134 3.64 0.52 5.04
N HIS A 135 3.07 -0.01 3.94
CA HIS A 135 1.98 0.61 3.18
C HIS A 135 0.74 -0.28 3.11
N LEU A 136 0.90 -1.59 2.90
CA LEU A 136 -0.19 -2.55 2.88
C LEU A 136 -0.18 -3.38 4.17
N ASP A 137 -0.73 -2.83 5.25
CA ASP A 137 -0.93 -3.52 6.51
C ASP A 137 -2.27 -4.25 6.54
N THR A 138 -2.24 -5.55 6.30
CA THR A 138 -3.45 -6.36 6.21
C THR A 138 -4.24 -6.43 7.50
N ALA A 139 -3.61 -6.21 8.67
CA ALA A 139 -4.30 -6.18 9.96
C ALA A 139 -5.10 -4.90 10.12
N SER A 140 -4.49 -3.76 9.81
CA SER A 140 -5.15 -2.45 9.80
C SER A 140 -6.29 -2.40 8.79
N LEU A 141 -6.04 -2.81 7.52
CA LEU A 141 -7.05 -2.85 6.47
C LEU A 141 -8.27 -3.72 6.86
N LYS A 142 -8.03 -4.88 7.51
CA LYS A 142 -9.12 -5.73 8.00
C LYS A 142 -9.92 -5.04 9.11
N LYS A 143 -9.26 -4.38 10.05
CA LYS A 143 -9.92 -3.66 11.15
C LYS A 143 -10.76 -2.50 10.62
N ILE A 144 -10.21 -1.73 9.68
CA ILE A 144 -10.92 -0.65 8.99
C ILE A 144 -12.15 -1.19 8.26
N PHE A 145 -12.02 -2.31 7.53
CA PHE A 145 -13.17 -2.93 6.84
C PHE A 145 -14.28 -3.36 7.79
N ILE A 146 -13.93 -3.88 8.97
CA ILE A 146 -14.93 -4.30 9.99
C ILE A 146 -15.71 -3.08 10.49
N SER A 147 -15.04 -1.97 10.76
CA SER A 147 -15.67 -0.71 11.20
C SER A 147 -16.37 0.03 10.06
N ASN A 148 -15.89 -0.12 8.83
CA ASN A 148 -16.37 0.59 7.63
C ASN A 148 -16.68 -0.42 6.50
N PRO A 149 -17.73 -1.25 6.64
CA PRO A 149 -18.00 -2.34 5.68
C PRO A 149 -18.40 -1.86 4.29
N ASN A 150 -18.78 -0.59 4.14
CA ASN A 150 -19.13 0.04 2.87
C ASN A 150 -17.94 0.74 2.19
N ALA A 151 -16.82 0.93 2.88
CA ALA A 151 -15.63 1.54 2.31
C ALA A 151 -15.14 0.78 1.06
N ILE A 152 -14.70 1.53 0.05
CA ILE A 152 -14.13 0.99 -1.18
C ILE A 152 -12.60 0.98 -1.04
N PHE A 153 -11.99 -0.18 -1.20
CA PHE A 153 -10.55 -0.36 -1.15
C PHE A 153 -9.99 -0.33 -2.57
N LEU A 154 -9.21 0.70 -2.87
CA LEU A 154 -8.54 0.90 -4.15
C LEU A 154 -7.09 0.46 -4.00
N VAL A 155 -6.68 -0.56 -4.75
CA VAL A 155 -5.37 -1.20 -4.60
C VAL A 155 -4.71 -1.42 -5.96
N PRO A 156 -3.38 -1.55 -6.01
CA PRO A 156 -2.68 -1.92 -7.23
C PRO A 156 -3.09 -3.29 -7.73
N ALA A 157 -2.97 -3.50 -9.03
CA ALA A 157 -3.14 -4.81 -9.66
C ALA A 157 -2.21 -5.85 -9.00
N GLY A 158 -2.75 -7.04 -8.72
CA GLY A 158 -2.09 -8.15 -8.03
C GLY A 158 -2.38 -8.24 -6.53
N ASP A 159 -2.90 -7.19 -5.87
CA ASP A 159 -3.08 -7.17 -4.41
C ASP A 159 -4.48 -7.58 -3.91
N LYS A 160 -5.50 -7.52 -4.77
CA LYS A 160 -6.90 -7.89 -4.41
C LYS A 160 -7.02 -9.28 -3.81
N ARG A 161 -6.28 -10.26 -4.34
CA ARG A 161 -6.31 -11.64 -3.85
C ARG A 161 -5.83 -11.72 -2.41
N LEU A 162 -4.80 -10.94 -2.04
CA LEU A 162 -4.29 -10.87 -0.68
C LEU A 162 -5.36 -10.34 0.29
N LEU A 163 -6.00 -9.23 -0.06
CA LEU A 163 -7.02 -8.61 0.77
C LEU A 163 -8.29 -9.48 0.88
N LYS A 164 -8.72 -10.11 -0.21
CA LYS A 164 -9.84 -11.07 -0.18
C LYS A 164 -9.61 -12.22 0.80
N ARG A 165 -8.39 -12.76 0.87
CA ARG A 165 -8.02 -13.80 1.83
C ARG A 165 -8.13 -13.34 3.29
N LYS A 166 -8.07 -12.02 3.55
CA LYS A 166 -8.26 -11.41 4.87
C LYS A 166 -9.73 -11.09 5.17
N GLY A 167 -10.65 -11.39 4.23
CA GLY A 167 -12.08 -11.19 4.37
C GLY A 167 -12.58 -9.80 3.97
N ILE A 168 -11.74 -8.96 3.39
CA ILE A 168 -12.11 -7.66 2.83
C ILE A 168 -12.84 -7.89 1.51
N ARG A 169 -13.92 -7.14 1.21
CA ARG A 169 -14.82 -7.43 0.08
C ARG A 169 -14.83 -6.36 -1.00
N ASN A 170 -15.01 -5.11 -0.65
CA ASN A 170 -15.19 -4.01 -1.62
C ASN A 170 -13.83 -3.56 -2.18
N ILE A 171 -13.17 -4.40 -2.96
CA ILE A 171 -11.81 -4.19 -3.46
C ILE A 171 -11.83 -4.01 -4.97
N LEU A 172 -11.30 -2.88 -5.44
CA LEU A 172 -11.06 -2.59 -6.84
C LEU A 172 -9.55 -2.55 -7.08
N GLU A 173 -9.08 -3.25 -8.11
CA GLU A 173 -7.69 -3.22 -8.57
C GLU A 173 -7.53 -2.27 -9.74
N TYR A 174 -6.37 -1.61 -9.80
CA TYR A 174 -6.03 -0.58 -10.76
C TYR A 174 -4.68 -0.83 -11.41
N GLU A 175 -4.66 -0.71 -12.72
CA GLU A 175 -3.45 -0.47 -13.50
C GLU A 175 -3.17 1.04 -13.53
N TRP A 176 -1.96 1.45 -13.96
CA TRP A 176 -1.66 2.87 -14.15
C TRP A 176 -2.62 3.52 -15.11
N TRP A 177 -3.07 4.72 -14.77
CA TRP A 177 -4.04 5.56 -15.47
C TRP A 177 -5.49 5.07 -15.38
N ASP A 178 -5.74 3.96 -14.73
CA ASP A 178 -7.10 3.61 -14.36
C ASP A 178 -7.66 4.58 -13.32
N GLY A 179 -8.95 4.78 -13.33
CA GLY A 179 -9.61 5.74 -12.44
C GLY A 179 -10.95 5.29 -11.90
N TYR A 180 -11.29 5.82 -10.75
CA TYR A 180 -12.62 5.75 -10.15
C TYR A 180 -13.27 7.12 -10.18
N LYS A 181 -14.56 7.19 -10.56
CA LYS A 181 -15.35 8.43 -10.58
C LYS A 181 -16.49 8.34 -9.61
N ALA A 182 -16.53 9.27 -8.69
CA ALA A 182 -17.68 9.61 -7.88
C ALA A 182 -18.13 11.05 -8.25
N ASN A 183 -19.28 11.51 -7.79
CA ASN A 183 -19.89 12.77 -8.25
C ASN A 183 -18.89 13.95 -8.44
N ASN A 184 -18.20 14.33 -7.35
CA ASN A 184 -17.27 15.48 -7.34
C ASN A 184 -15.82 15.07 -7.09
N LEU A 185 -15.48 13.78 -7.29
CA LEU A 185 -14.19 13.21 -7.04
C LEU A 185 -13.80 12.24 -8.16
N GLU A 186 -12.65 12.49 -8.79
CA GLU A 186 -11.98 11.52 -9.65
C GLU A 186 -10.72 11.04 -8.92
N ILE A 187 -10.53 9.72 -8.85
CA ILE A 187 -9.35 9.09 -8.25
C ILE A 187 -8.64 8.35 -9.37
N THR A 188 -7.39 8.69 -9.63
CA THR A 188 -6.58 8.05 -10.68
C THR A 188 -5.36 7.41 -10.06
N PHE A 189 -5.06 6.17 -10.46
CA PHE A 189 -3.82 5.49 -10.10
C PHE A 189 -2.73 5.85 -11.11
N THR A 190 -1.59 6.36 -10.65
CA THR A 190 -0.56 6.93 -11.53
C THR A 190 0.77 6.22 -11.33
N PRO A 191 1.64 6.17 -12.36
CA PRO A 191 2.97 5.61 -12.21
C PRO A 191 3.82 6.42 -11.24
N VAL A 192 4.71 5.70 -10.55
CA VAL A 192 5.81 6.26 -9.74
C VAL A 192 7.02 5.35 -9.89
N GLN A 193 8.20 5.86 -9.55
CA GLN A 193 9.45 5.11 -9.62
C GLN A 193 9.67 4.30 -8.35
N HIS A 194 9.17 3.05 -8.33
CA HIS A 194 9.25 2.17 -7.16
C HIS A 194 9.29 0.69 -7.54
N TRP A 195 8.90 -0.19 -6.66
CA TRP A 195 8.85 -1.63 -6.81
C TRP A 195 7.90 -2.26 -5.78
N SER A 196 7.58 -3.53 -5.94
CA SER A 196 6.74 -4.27 -5.01
C SER A 196 7.40 -5.58 -4.57
N LYS A 197 7.15 -5.99 -3.32
CA LYS A 197 7.55 -7.29 -2.76
C LYS A 197 6.96 -7.50 -1.37
N ARG A 198 6.49 -8.71 -1.08
CA ARG A 198 6.08 -9.14 0.27
C ARG A 198 6.66 -10.49 0.66
N GLY A 199 6.88 -11.37 -0.28
CA GLY A 199 7.41 -12.71 -0.06
C GLY A 199 8.81 -12.89 -0.64
N LEU A 200 9.25 -14.15 -0.71
CA LEU A 200 10.57 -14.47 -1.25
C LEU A 200 10.60 -14.42 -2.79
N PHE A 201 9.47 -14.71 -3.47
CA PHE A 201 9.41 -14.95 -4.92
C PHE A 201 8.33 -14.11 -5.62
N ASP A 202 7.93 -12.99 -5.03
CA ASP A 202 6.84 -12.16 -5.54
C ASP A 202 7.26 -10.73 -5.90
N ARG A 203 8.58 -10.50 -6.08
CA ARG A 203 9.09 -9.19 -6.53
C ARG A 203 8.39 -8.78 -7.82
N ASN A 204 7.89 -7.54 -7.86
CA ASN A 204 7.21 -6.92 -8.99
C ASN A 204 6.02 -7.71 -9.57
N LYS A 205 5.44 -8.64 -8.80
CA LYS A 205 4.22 -9.37 -9.19
C LYS A 205 2.93 -8.64 -8.85
N SER A 206 3.01 -7.58 -8.08
CA SER A 206 1.96 -6.58 -7.90
C SER A 206 2.47 -5.25 -8.40
N LEU A 207 1.58 -4.40 -8.88
CA LEU A 207 1.91 -3.06 -9.34
C LEU A 207 2.17 -2.13 -8.14
N TRP A 208 2.68 -0.95 -8.40
CA TRP A 208 2.88 0.15 -7.46
C TRP A 208 2.52 1.46 -8.13
N GLY A 209 2.16 2.49 -7.36
CA GLY A 209 1.79 3.78 -7.93
C GLY A 209 1.41 4.80 -6.88
N GLY A 210 1.15 6.01 -7.34
CA GLY A 210 0.57 7.09 -6.57
C GLY A 210 -0.94 7.23 -6.84
N TRP A 211 -1.63 7.89 -5.95
CA TRP A 211 -3.05 8.18 -6.09
C TRP A 211 -3.27 9.67 -6.28
N PHE A 212 -3.86 10.05 -7.40
CA PHE A 212 -4.24 11.41 -7.71
C PHE A 212 -5.74 11.60 -7.46
N PHE A 213 -6.08 12.44 -6.49
CA PHE A 213 -7.45 12.78 -6.13
C PHE A 213 -7.77 14.14 -6.71
N LYS A 214 -8.67 14.21 -7.68
CA LYS A 214 -9.11 15.44 -8.32
C LYS A 214 -10.51 15.80 -7.86
N PHE A 215 -10.63 16.89 -7.15
CA PHE A 215 -11.88 17.53 -6.81
C PHE A 215 -12.17 18.68 -7.79
N LYS A 216 -13.34 19.28 -7.71
CA LYS A 216 -13.74 20.35 -8.62
C LYS A 216 -12.77 21.55 -8.58
N ASP A 217 -12.29 21.90 -7.40
CA ASP A 217 -11.54 23.12 -7.07
C ASP A 217 -10.12 22.85 -6.56
N TYR A 218 -9.78 21.57 -6.35
CA TYR A 218 -8.53 21.21 -5.71
C TYR A 218 -8.08 19.79 -6.11
N SER A 219 -6.78 19.55 -6.04
CA SER A 219 -6.22 18.23 -6.29
C SER A 219 -5.19 17.86 -5.22
N ILE A 220 -5.14 16.59 -4.87
CA ILE A 220 -4.17 16.03 -3.93
C ILE A 220 -3.46 14.88 -4.63
N PHE A 221 -2.15 14.81 -4.50
CA PHE A 221 -1.35 13.69 -4.95
C PHE A 221 -0.68 12.99 -3.78
N HIS A 222 -1.02 11.73 -3.58
CA HIS A 222 -0.37 10.84 -2.64
C HIS A 222 0.57 9.92 -3.41
N ALA A 223 1.85 10.22 -3.39
CA ALA A 223 2.85 9.50 -4.18
C ALA A 223 3.12 8.06 -3.68
N GLY A 224 2.80 7.76 -2.41
CA GLY A 224 3.37 6.60 -1.76
C GLY A 224 4.90 6.73 -1.70
N ASP A 225 5.59 5.63 -1.97
CA ASP A 225 7.05 5.63 -2.11
C ASP A 225 7.45 5.83 -3.57
N THR A 226 8.38 6.75 -3.81
CA THR A 226 8.90 7.00 -5.16
C THR A 226 10.31 7.57 -5.16
N GLY A 227 11.11 7.14 -6.12
CA GLY A 227 12.25 7.93 -6.58
C GLY A 227 11.80 9.04 -7.52
N TYR A 228 12.69 9.98 -7.82
CA TYR A 228 12.42 11.00 -8.84
C TYR A 228 12.39 10.37 -10.23
N SER A 229 11.33 10.67 -11.00
CA SER A 229 11.18 10.19 -12.37
C SER A 229 10.55 11.24 -13.28
N ASN A 230 10.50 10.95 -14.59
CA ASN A 230 9.82 11.79 -15.55
C ASN A 230 8.30 11.71 -15.47
N ASP A 231 7.77 10.79 -14.68
CA ASP A 231 6.32 10.62 -14.46
C ASP A 231 5.68 11.86 -13.78
N PHE A 232 6.51 12.73 -13.19
CA PHE A 232 6.07 13.97 -12.50
C PHE A 232 6.14 15.24 -13.38
N LYS A 233 6.37 15.11 -14.70
CA LYS A 233 6.48 16.25 -15.60
C LYS A 233 5.22 16.51 -16.41
#